data_49fbc5a1ef840a82c4cde5c8de834088
#
_entry.id   49fbc5a1ef840a82c4cde5c8de834088
#
_cell.length_a   1.000
_cell.length_b   1.000
_cell.length_c   1.000
_cell.angle_alpha   90.00
_cell.angle_beta   90.00
_cell.angle_gamma   90.00
#
_symmetry.space_group_name_H-M   'P 1'
#
loop_
_entity.id
_entity.type
_entity.pdbx_description
1 polymer ?
#
loop_
_entity_poly.entity_id
_entity_poly.type
_entity_poly.pdbx_seq_one_letter_code
_entity_poly.pdbx_strand_id
1 'polypeptide(L)'
;MATPIPISELREPETGGGLELSADGQTVHSLTSGKFWPIIEGIPRFVASDHLESFGLQWNRYEVAHDDEDRATFTAKTGLNLGELRGLRVLDAGCGGGRYSKVVAEAGGRVIGADHTTAVNKAAALCAHLPNTSFVQADLKHLPFEPGSFDFVFSIGVMHHDSNTKNVFDAVARMVRPGGRMSVWLYRKNQFWQEWLNDFARKRTTRMTPARLERWCRVGAFLGGIPVVNKVANKVFNFSAHPNWENRVCDTFDWYAPQYQYHHTVDELCTWFRAAGFDKLQVLPPEKQGSFYRWVYERDLLIGSGVNVQGTKI
;
A
#
# COMPACT_ATOMS: atom_id res chain seq x y z
N MET A 1 -6.10 -12.18 18.31
CA MET A 1 -4.92 -11.30 18.13
C MET A 1 -4.08 -11.88 17.02
N ALA A 2 -3.47 -11.03 16.16
CA ALA A 2 -2.53 -11.51 15.15
C ALA A 2 -1.34 -12.22 15.81
N THR A 3 -0.68 -13.10 15.07
CA THR A 3 0.49 -13.85 15.57
C THR A 3 1.66 -12.88 15.77
N PRO A 4 2.29 -12.82 16.95
CA PRO A 4 3.47 -12.01 17.19
C PRO A 4 4.61 -12.39 16.23
N ILE A 5 5.35 -11.42 15.73
CA ILE A 5 6.55 -11.69 14.93
C ILE A 5 7.66 -12.17 15.88
N PRO A 6 8.35 -13.28 15.59
CA PRO A 6 9.54 -13.66 16.34
C PRO A 6 10.59 -12.54 16.27
N ILE A 7 11.14 -12.16 17.44
CA ILE A 7 12.12 -11.05 17.50
C ILE A 7 13.38 -11.34 16.66
N SER A 8 13.75 -12.61 16.52
CA SER A 8 14.85 -13.03 15.64
C SER A 8 14.67 -12.66 14.16
N GLU A 9 13.44 -12.43 13.72
CA GLU A 9 13.10 -11.99 12.35
C GLU A 9 13.11 -10.47 12.19
N LEU A 10 13.20 -9.73 13.31
CA LEU A 10 13.25 -8.28 13.29
C LEU A 10 14.69 -7.76 13.36
N ARG A 11 14.90 -6.58 12.79
CA ARG A 11 16.16 -5.84 12.82
C ARG A 11 15.88 -4.40 13.23
N GLU A 12 16.88 -3.76 13.82
CA GLU A 12 16.82 -2.32 14.04
C GLU A 12 16.67 -1.58 12.70
N PRO A 13 15.65 -0.72 12.55
CA PRO A 13 15.33 -0.10 11.25
C PRO A 13 16.45 0.73 10.61
N GLU A 14 17.28 1.39 11.43
CA GLU A 14 18.32 2.30 10.94
C GLU A 14 19.67 1.61 10.75
N THR A 15 20.04 0.70 11.63
CA THR A 15 21.38 0.08 11.64
C THR A 15 21.40 -1.35 11.11
N GLY A 16 20.23 -2.01 11.02
CA GLY A 16 20.13 -3.43 10.72
C GLY A 16 20.59 -4.34 11.88
N GLY A 17 20.88 -3.76 13.05
CA GLY A 17 21.33 -4.48 14.24
C GLY A 17 20.28 -5.45 14.79
N GLY A 18 20.77 -6.41 15.59
CA GLY A 18 19.89 -7.37 16.30
C GLY A 18 19.01 -6.68 17.35
N LEU A 19 17.87 -7.31 17.59
CA LEU A 19 16.89 -6.86 18.60
C LEU A 19 16.67 -7.93 19.65
N GLU A 20 16.33 -7.52 20.86
CA GLU A 20 15.91 -8.40 21.94
C GLU A 20 14.59 -7.92 22.57
N LEU A 21 13.86 -8.86 23.16
CA LEU A 21 12.60 -8.59 23.87
C LEU A 21 12.91 -8.27 25.33
N SER A 22 12.27 -7.23 25.88
CA SER A 22 12.32 -6.95 27.31
C SER A 22 11.73 -8.12 28.13
N ALA A 23 12.13 -8.23 29.39
CA ALA A 23 11.66 -9.30 30.28
C ALA A 23 10.14 -9.33 30.50
N ASP A 24 9.49 -8.16 30.39
CA ASP A 24 8.03 -8.03 30.50
C ASP A 24 7.30 -8.24 29.16
N GLY A 25 8.05 -8.39 28.07
CA GLY A 25 7.49 -8.58 26.73
C GLY A 25 6.82 -7.34 26.11
N GLN A 26 7.00 -6.15 26.71
CA GLN A 26 6.31 -4.93 26.29
C GLN A 26 7.15 -4.02 25.39
N THR A 27 8.45 -4.28 25.27
CA THR A 27 9.36 -3.48 24.46
C THR A 27 10.37 -4.33 23.70
N VAL A 28 10.80 -3.82 22.57
CA VAL A 28 11.92 -4.36 21.78
C VAL A 28 13.11 -3.42 21.93
N HIS A 29 14.28 -3.95 22.25
CA HIS A 29 15.51 -3.20 22.47
C HIS A 29 16.53 -3.50 21.37
N SER A 30 17.25 -2.44 20.92
CA SER A 30 18.40 -2.61 20.04
C SER A 30 19.63 -3.09 20.83
N LEU A 31 20.29 -4.12 20.33
CA LEU A 31 21.56 -4.58 20.83
C LEU A 31 22.74 -3.65 20.44
N THR A 32 22.51 -2.73 19.51
CA THR A 32 23.55 -1.89 18.91
C THR A 32 23.45 -0.44 19.37
N SER A 33 22.27 0.19 19.27
CA SER A 33 22.10 1.64 19.53
C SER A 33 21.55 1.97 20.90
N GLY A 34 21.03 0.98 21.63
CA GLY A 34 20.33 1.17 22.90
C GLY A 34 18.91 1.78 22.73
N LYS A 35 18.43 1.99 21.51
CA LYS A 35 17.04 2.42 21.25
C LYS A 35 16.08 1.33 21.67
N PHE A 36 14.85 1.74 22.00
CA PHE A 36 13.77 0.81 22.33
C PHE A 36 12.46 1.25 21.68
N TRP A 37 11.59 0.29 21.40
CA TRP A 37 10.28 0.49 20.77
C TRP A 37 9.22 -0.30 21.51
N PRO A 38 8.04 0.28 21.75
CA PRO A 38 6.97 -0.40 22.45
C PRO A 38 6.33 -1.50 21.58
N ILE A 39 5.82 -2.52 22.24
CA ILE A 39 4.88 -3.49 21.66
C ILE A 39 3.50 -3.14 22.22
N ILE A 40 2.58 -2.71 21.33
CA ILE A 40 1.22 -2.36 21.71
C ILE A 40 0.27 -3.35 21.03
N GLU A 41 -0.55 -4.04 21.83
CA GLU A 41 -1.46 -5.09 21.35
C GLU A 41 -0.76 -6.21 20.54
N GLY A 42 0.47 -6.54 20.92
CA GLY A 42 1.29 -7.55 20.25
C GLY A 42 1.97 -7.08 18.97
N ILE A 43 1.85 -5.80 18.61
CA ILE A 43 2.43 -5.19 17.41
C ILE A 43 3.61 -4.31 17.78
N PRO A 44 4.84 -4.58 17.31
CA PRO A 44 5.99 -3.70 17.49
C PRO A 44 5.79 -2.37 16.77
N ARG A 45 6.12 -1.24 17.42
CA ARG A 45 5.93 0.12 16.94
C ARG A 45 7.28 0.80 16.70
N PHE A 46 7.81 0.71 15.48
CA PHE A 46 9.10 1.31 15.13
C PHE A 46 9.02 2.79 14.74
N VAL A 47 7.82 3.34 14.64
CA VAL A 47 7.59 4.77 14.37
C VAL A 47 6.61 5.35 15.38
N ALA A 48 6.78 6.63 15.71
CA ALA A 48 5.75 7.39 16.42
C ALA A 48 4.59 7.70 15.45
N SER A 49 3.37 7.66 15.96
CA SER A 49 2.22 8.18 15.20
C SER A 49 2.38 9.70 15.04
N ASP A 50 2.52 10.16 13.81
CA ASP A 50 2.70 11.58 13.47
C ASP A 50 1.78 12.03 12.33
N HIS A 51 2.28 12.86 11.40
CA HIS A 51 1.57 13.51 10.30
C HIS A 51 0.73 12.61 9.36
N LEU A 52 0.84 11.29 9.46
CA LEU A 52 0.02 10.33 8.70
C LEU A 52 -1.22 9.82 9.48
N GLU A 53 -1.52 10.40 10.65
CA GLU A 53 -2.72 10.04 11.44
C GLU A 53 -4.03 10.15 10.64
N SER A 54 -4.11 11.05 9.66
CA SER A 54 -5.29 11.18 8.79
C SER A 54 -5.57 9.90 7.98
N PHE A 55 -4.53 9.18 7.54
CA PHE A 55 -4.67 7.87 6.92
C PHE A 55 -5.10 6.80 7.93
N GLY A 56 -4.49 6.79 9.11
CA GLY A 56 -4.88 5.89 10.18
C GLY A 56 -6.35 6.04 10.57
N LEU A 57 -6.85 7.27 10.68
CA LEU A 57 -8.27 7.55 10.95
C LEU A 57 -9.19 7.06 9.83
N GLN A 58 -8.81 7.22 8.57
CA GLN A 58 -9.58 6.77 7.41
C GLN A 58 -9.73 5.24 7.40
N TRP A 59 -8.62 4.52 7.47
CA TRP A 59 -8.63 3.05 7.42
C TRP A 59 -9.30 2.42 8.65
N ASN A 60 -9.22 3.06 9.82
CA ASN A 60 -9.94 2.60 11.00
C ASN A 60 -11.46 2.81 10.93
N ARG A 61 -11.93 3.78 10.11
CA ARG A 61 -13.34 4.17 10.07
C ARG A 61 -14.19 3.45 9.01
N TYR A 62 -13.61 3.14 7.85
CA TYR A 62 -14.36 2.54 6.74
C TYR A 62 -14.13 1.03 6.65
N GLU A 63 -15.21 0.27 6.55
CA GLU A 63 -15.17 -1.16 6.25
C GLU A 63 -15.05 -1.33 4.73
N VAL A 64 -13.82 -1.57 4.25
CA VAL A 64 -13.51 -1.66 2.81
C VAL A 64 -13.10 -3.08 2.37
N ALA A 65 -13.20 -4.08 3.26
CA ALA A 65 -12.87 -5.47 2.93
C ALA A 65 -14.09 -6.18 2.33
N HIS A 66 -13.94 -6.63 1.07
CA HIS A 66 -14.94 -7.42 0.34
C HIS A 66 -14.25 -8.63 -0.30
N ASP A 67 -14.40 -9.81 0.28
CA ASP A 67 -13.57 -10.99 0.00
C ASP A 67 -13.38 -11.32 -1.48
N ASP A 68 -14.44 -11.37 -2.28
CA ASP A 68 -14.35 -11.70 -3.71
C ASP A 68 -13.73 -10.57 -4.53
N GLU A 69 -14.04 -9.31 -4.22
CA GLU A 69 -13.48 -8.14 -4.88
C GLU A 69 -12.00 -7.98 -4.54
N ASP A 70 -11.62 -8.21 -3.28
CA ASP A 70 -10.24 -8.12 -2.83
C ASP A 70 -9.37 -9.20 -3.45
N ARG A 71 -9.85 -10.43 -3.59
CA ARG A 71 -9.15 -11.52 -4.28
C ARG A 71 -8.94 -11.22 -5.76
N ALA A 72 -9.98 -10.76 -6.46
CA ALA A 72 -9.91 -10.38 -7.86
C ALA A 72 -8.94 -9.21 -8.07
N THR A 73 -9.05 -8.17 -7.24
CA THR A 73 -8.19 -6.98 -7.30
C THR A 73 -6.74 -7.33 -6.98
N PHE A 74 -6.49 -8.16 -5.96
CA PHE A 74 -5.15 -8.61 -5.61
C PHE A 74 -4.50 -9.37 -6.78
N THR A 75 -5.20 -10.35 -7.35
CA THR A 75 -4.72 -11.13 -8.51
C THR A 75 -4.41 -10.22 -9.70
N ALA A 76 -5.30 -9.28 -10.02
CA ALA A 76 -5.09 -8.34 -11.12
C ALA A 76 -3.89 -7.42 -10.88
N LYS A 77 -3.73 -6.90 -9.67
CA LYS A 77 -2.65 -5.95 -9.34
C LYS A 77 -1.31 -6.62 -9.08
N THR A 78 -1.29 -7.90 -8.72
CA THR A 78 -0.03 -8.61 -8.47
C THR A 78 0.38 -9.54 -9.63
N GLY A 79 -0.55 -9.91 -10.50
CA GLY A 79 -0.30 -10.89 -11.57
C GLY A 79 -0.09 -12.32 -11.05
N LEU A 80 -0.39 -12.58 -9.76
CA LEU A 80 -0.23 -13.89 -9.12
C LEU A 80 -1.56 -14.61 -9.03
N ASN A 81 -1.55 -15.92 -9.31
CA ASN A 81 -2.63 -16.79 -8.90
C ASN A 81 -2.53 -17.08 -7.40
N LEU A 82 -3.66 -17.12 -6.69
CA LEU A 82 -3.68 -17.32 -5.25
C LEU A 82 -2.97 -18.62 -4.82
N GLY A 83 -3.04 -19.69 -5.63
CA GLY A 83 -2.35 -20.95 -5.34
C GLY A 83 -0.82 -20.84 -5.29
N GLU A 84 -0.23 -19.83 -5.94
CA GLU A 84 1.21 -19.59 -5.92
C GLU A 84 1.70 -19.02 -4.59
N LEU A 85 0.81 -18.49 -3.76
CA LEU A 85 1.14 -17.86 -2.46
C LEU A 85 1.41 -18.88 -1.36
N ARG A 86 0.98 -20.13 -1.53
CA ARG A 86 1.09 -21.17 -0.49
C ARG A 86 2.54 -21.38 -0.07
N GLY A 87 2.79 -21.20 1.24
CA GLY A 87 4.10 -21.38 1.85
C GLY A 87 5.11 -20.26 1.61
N LEU A 88 4.77 -19.24 0.81
CA LEU A 88 5.62 -18.08 0.61
C LEU A 88 5.65 -17.18 1.84
N ARG A 89 6.82 -16.59 2.12
CA ARG A 89 6.97 -15.48 3.05
C ARG A 89 6.74 -14.17 2.29
N VAL A 90 5.67 -13.48 2.64
CA VAL A 90 5.16 -12.33 1.90
C VAL A 90 5.22 -11.07 2.76
N LEU A 91 5.67 -9.94 2.17
CA LEU A 91 5.57 -8.61 2.76
C LEU A 91 4.45 -7.82 2.05
N ASP A 92 3.48 -7.37 2.83
CA ASP A 92 2.49 -6.36 2.44
C ASP A 92 3.01 -4.98 2.86
N ALA A 93 3.65 -4.27 1.94
CA ALA A 93 4.28 -2.98 2.19
C ALA A 93 3.27 -1.84 2.03
N GLY A 94 2.75 -1.37 3.16
CA GLY A 94 1.64 -0.43 3.28
C GLY A 94 0.31 -1.18 3.38
N CYS A 95 0.19 -2.06 4.38
CA CYS A 95 -0.95 -2.96 4.50
C CYS A 95 -2.28 -2.28 4.85
N GLY A 96 -2.25 -1.02 5.34
CA GLY A 96 -3.44 -0.32 5.79
C GLY A 96 -4.30 -1.17 6.73
N GLY A 97 -5.58 -1.33 6.42
CA GLY A 97 -6.52 -2.16 7.19
C GLY A 97 -6.42 -3.67 6.96
N GLY A 98 -5.43 -4.16 6.19
CA GLY A 98 -5.09 -5.58 6.10
C GLY A 98 -5.89 -6.42 5.09
N ARG A 99 -6.69 -5.79 4.21
CA ARG A 99 -7.54 -6.52 3.25
C ARG A 99 -6.76 -7.49 2.35
N TYR A 100 -5.61 -7.06 1.82
CA TYR A 100 -4.77 -7.92 0.97
C TYR A 100 -3.91 -8.87 1.79
N SER A 101 -3.48 -8.49 3.01
CA SER A 101 -2.86 -9.41 3.96
C SER A 101 -3.79 -10.61 4.26
N LYS A 102 -5.10 -10.37 4.44
CA LYS A 102 -6.12 -11.42 4.59
C LYS A 102 -6.14 -12.36 3.38
N VAL A 103 -6.19 -11.82 2.16
CA VAL A 103 -6.19 -12.61 0.91
C VAL A 103 -4.96 -13.53 0.83
N VAL A 104 -3.77 -13.00 1.13
CA VAL A 104 -2.52 -13.78 1.12
C VAL A 104 -2.56 -14.90 2.15
N ALA A 105 -3.01 -14.60 3.38
CA ALA A 105 -3.05 -15.57 4.46
C ALA A 105 -4.06 -16.69 4.20
N GLU A 106 -5.24 -16.38 3.70
CA GLU A 106 -6.27 -17.36 3.30
C GLU A 106 -5.78 -18.27 2.15
N ALA A 107 -4.92 -17.74 1.27
CA ALA A 107 -4.28 -18.53 0.22
C ALA A 107 -3.11 -19.41 0.72
N GLY A 108 -2.79 -19.35 2.02
CA GLY A 108 -1.75 -20.17 2.66
C GLY A 108 -0.35 -19.56 2.63
N GLY A 109 -0.21 -18.27 2.29
CA GLY A 109 1.03 -17.52 2.45
C GLY A 109 1.24 -17.08 3.89
N ARG A 110 2.49 -16.97 4.33
CA ARG A 110 2.85 -16.32 5.60
C ARG A 110 3.08 -14.84 5.33
N VAL A 111 2.17 -13.99 5.77
CA VAL A 111 2.24 -12.56 5.48
C VAL A 111 2.64 -11.75 6.71
N ILE A 112 3.54 -10.79 6.47
CA ILE A 112 3.85 -9.72 7.40
C ILE A 112 3.37 -8.41 6.77
N GLY A 113 2.42 -7.74 7.44
CA GLY A 113 1.94 -6.42 7.05
C GLY A 113 2.75 -5.33 7.75
N ALA A 114 3.26 -4.38 6.98
CA ALA A 114 3.94 -3.19 7.50
C ALA A 114 3.18 -1.93 7.07
N ASP A 115 2.89 -1.04 8.00
CA ASP A 115 2.30 0.27 7.71
C ASP A 115 2.83 1.32 8.68
N HIS A 116 2.91 2.56 8.23
CA HIS A 116 3.35 3.67 9.09
C HIS A 116 2.31 4.07 10.12
N THR A 117 1.04 3.83 9.82
CA THR A 117 -0.11 4.31 10.61
C THR A 117 -0.62 3.29 11.61
N THR A 118 -1.51 3.73 12.49
CA THR A 118 -2.25 2.85 13.42
C THR A 118 -3.26 1.93 12.73
N ALA A 119 -3.43 2.01 11.41
CA ALA A 119 -4.26 1.10 10.63
C ALA A 119 -3.86 -0.38 10.80
N VAL A 120 -2.60 -0.66 11.17
CA VAL A 120 -2.12 -2.00 11.55
C VAL A 120 -2.96 -2.65 12.67
N ASN A 121 -3.63 -1.86 13.52
CA ASN A 121 -4.53 -2.39 14.56
C ASN A 121 -5.76 -3.03 13.91
N LYS A 122 -6.34 -2.36 12.92
CA LYS A 122 -7.47 -2.91 12.16
C LYS A 122 -7.06 -4.13 11.35
N ALA A 123 -5.87 -4.08 10.72
CA ALA A 123 -5.32 -5.23 10.00
C ALA A 123 -5.17 -6.45 10.93
N ALA A 124 -4.62 -6.26 12.13
CA ALA A 124 -4.48 -7.30 13.12
C ALA A 124 -5.84 -7.85 13.61
N ALA A 125 -6.83 -6.97 13.78
CA ALA A 125 -8.19 -7.38 14.16
C ALA A 125 -8.88 -8.16 13.03
N LEU A 126 -8.79 -7.70 11.78
CA LEU A 126 -9.34 -8.35 10.60
C LEU A 126 -8.77 -9.76 10.40
N CYS A 127 -7.46 -9.91 10.63
CA CYS A 127 -6.74 -11.17 10.44
C CYS A 127 -6.59 -12.01 11.73
N ALA A 128 -7.26 -11.66 12.81
CA ALA A 128 -7.07 -12.30 14.15
C ALA A 128 -7.32 -13.82 14.16
N HIS A 129 -8.11 -14.33 13.21
CA HIS A 129 -8.41 -15.75 13.04
C HIS A 129 -7.41 -16.50 12.14
N LEU A 130 -6.43 -15.80 11.57
CA LEU A 130 -5.44 -16.33 10.62
C LEU A 130 -4.06 -16.40 11.30
N PRO A 131 -3.57 -17.60 11.68
CA PRO A 131 -2.33 -17.75 12.46
C PRO A 131 -1.05 -17.44 11.67
N ASN A 132 -1.15 -17.31 10.37
CA ASN A 132 -0.06 -17.01 9.43
C ASN A 132 0.06 -15.50 9.08
N THR A 133 -0.53 -14.63 9.91
CA THR A 133 -0.45 -13.18 9.77
C THR A 133 0.29 -12.53 10.93
N SER A 134 1.12 -11.56 10.63
CA SER A 134 1.81 -10.72 11.62
C SER A 134 1.86 -9.28 11.12
N PHE A 135 1.98 -8.30 12.04
CA PHE A 135 1.98 -6.88 11.67
C PHE A 135 3.05 -6.12 12.43
N VAL A 136 3.59 -5.05 11.78
CA VAL A 136 4.48 -4.06 12.40
C VAL A 136 4.05 -2.66 12.01
N GLN A 137 4.20 -1.70 12.91
CA GLN A 137 4.10 -0.30 12.56
C GLN A 137 5.50 0.24 12.25
N ALA A 138 5.78 0.55 10.98
CA ALA A 138 7.11 0.93 10.51
C ALA A 138 7.06 1.89 9.31
N ASP A 139 8.09 2.73 9.19
CA ASP A 139 8.35 3.48 7.95
C ASP A 139 8.86 2.52 6.87
N LEU A 140 8.24 2.52 5.69
CA LEU A 140 8.64 1.67 4.57
C LEU A 140 10.07 1.96 4.08
N LYS A 141 10.62 3.13 4.37
CA LYS A 141 12.02 3.46 4.09
C LYS A 141 13.01 2.78 5.03
N HIS A 142 12.53 2.38 6.22
CA HIS A 142 13.32 1.80 7.30
C HIS A 142 12.60 0.56 7.86
N LEU A 143 12.36 -0.42 7.00
CA LEU A 143 11.69 -1.67 7.37
C LEU A 143 12.55 -2.48 8.35
N PRO A 144 11.98 -2.98 9.44
CA PRO A 144 12.70 -3.70 10.48
C PRO A 144 12.94 -5.18 10.11
N PHE A 145 13.43 -5.44 8.90
CA PHE A 145 13.68 -6.80 8.41
C PHE A 145 15.05 -6.91 7.73
N GLU A 146 15.57 -8.13 7.71
CA GLU A 146 16.76 -8.47 6.95
C GLU A 146 16.49 -8.29 5.45
N PRO A 147 17.35 -7.56 4.72
CA PRO A 147 17.27 -7.50 3.26
C PRO A 147 17.28 -8.90 2.63
N GLY A 148 16.50 -9.09 1.57
CA GLY A 148 16.42 -10.37 0.87
C GLY A 148 15.72 -11.49 1.64
N SER A 149 14.85 -11.17 2.60
CA SER A 149 14.19 -12.16 3.44
C SER A 149 12.77 -12.56 3.00
N PHE A 150 12.23 -11.96 1.94
CA PHE A 150 10.87 -12.25 1.46
C PHE A 150 10.86 -12.90 0.07
N ASP A 151 10.00 -13.92 -0.10
CA ASP A 151 9.76 -14.57 -1.38
C ASP A 151 8.96 -13.69 -2.34
N PHE A 152 7.99 -12.97 -1.78
CA PHE A 152 7.15 -12.05 -2.50
C PHE A 152 6.92 -10.77 -1.70
N VAL A 153 7.00 -9.63 -2.37
CA VAL A 153 6.71 -8.31 -1.80
C VAL A 153 5.69 -7.61 -2.68
N PHE A 154 4.68 -7.00 -2.10
CA PHE A 154 3.76 -6.15 -2.86
C PHE A 154 3.46 -4.84 -2.13
N SER A 155 3.16 -3.82 -2.92
CA SER A 155 2.70 -2.53 -2.44
C SER A 155 1.66 -1.96 -3.39
N ILE A 156 0.45 -1.77 -2.90
CA ILE A 156 -0.70 -1.39 -3.71
C ILE A 156 -1.29 -0.08 -3.19
N GLY A 157 -1.06 1.03 -3.91
CA GLY A 157 -1.68 2.31 -3.58
C GLY A 157 -1.00 3.08 -2.43
N VAL A 158 0.30 2.90 -2.21
CA VAL A 158 0.99 3.40 -1.00
C VAL A 158 2.14 4.36 -1.31
N MET A 159 3.17 3.88 -2.00
CA MET A 159 4.48 4.54 -2.09
C MET A 159 4.41 5.97 -2.68
N HIS A 160 3.44 6.25 -3.54
CA HIS A 160 3.24 7.57 -4.16
C HIS A 160 2.69 8.63 -3.19
N HIS A 161 2.40 8.25 -1.96
CA HIS A 161 2.02 9.15 -0.87
C HIS A 161 3.19 9.56 0.03
N ASP A 162 4.42 9.10 -0.25
CA ASP A 162 5.64 9.60 0.42
C ASP A 162 6.23 10.80 -0.34
N SER A 163 7.00 11.60 0.35
CA SER A 163 7.73 12.74 -0.21
C SER A 163 8.73 12.36 -1.33
N ASN A 164 9.18 11.10 -1.34
CA ASN A 164 10.04 10.53 -2.37
C ASN A 164 9.68 9.06 -2.66
N THR A 165 8.79 8.84 -3.61
CA THR A 165 8.31 7.52 -4.04
C THR A 165 9.45 6.56 -4.38
N LYS A 166 10.51 7.05 -5.05
CA LYS A 166 11.66 6.23 -5.47
C LYS A 166 12.45 5.69 -4.27
N ASN A 167 12.65 6.50 -3.24
CA ASN A 167 13.34 6.05 -2.04
C ASN A 167 12.56 4.94 -1.31
N VAL A 168 11.25 5.08 -1.23
CA VAL A 168 10.38 4.02 -0.68
C VAL A 168 10.45 2.76 -1.52
N PHE A 169 10.36 2.91 -2.86
CA PHE A 169 10.50 1.78 -3.78
C PHE A 169 11.82 1.03 -3.57
N ASP A 170 12.94 1.76 -3.49
CA ASP A 170 14.27 1.14 -3.32
C ASP A 170 14.40 0.40 -1.98
N ALA A 171 13.85 0.97 -0.92
CA ALA A 171 13.86 0.34 0.40
C ALA A 171 13.04 -0.97 0.41
N VAL A 172 11.84 -0.94 -0.17
CA VAL A 172 10.97 -2.12 -0.26
C VAL A 172 11.55 -3.17 -1.21
N ALA A 173 12.15 -2.77 -2.34
CA ALA A 173 12.78 -3.66 -3.31
C ALA A 173 13.96 -4.45 -2.71
N ARG A 174 14.65 -3.90 -1.70
CA ARG A 174 15.72 -4.60 -0.97
C ARG A 174 15.22 -5.78 -0.15
N MET A 175 13.96 -5.80 0.23
CA MET A 175 13.37 -6.87 1.05
C MET A 175 13.18 -8.17 0.26
N VAL A 176 13.15 -8.10 -1.08
CA VAL A 176 12.97 -9.25 -1.96
C VAL A 176 14.25 -10.06 -2.07
N ARG A 177 14.17 -11.37 -1.81
CA ARG A 177 15.32 -12.28 -1.99
C ARG A 177 15.67 -12.49 -3.48
N PRO A 178 16.89 -12.92 -3.80
CA PRO A 178 17.20 -13.40 -5.15
C PRO A 178 16.20 -14.49 -5.59
N GLY A 179 15.70 -14.39 -6.82
CA GLY A 179 14.63 -15.25 -7.35
C GLY A 179 13.23 -14.97 -6.82
N GLY A 180 13.07 -14.06 -5.85
CA GLY A 180 11.77 -13.60 -5.36
C GLY A 180 11.10 -12.63 -6.32
N ARG A 181 9.83 -12.31 -6.07
CA ARG A 181 9.04 -11.41 -6.92
C ARG A 181 8.58 -10.16 -6.16
N MET A 182 8.38 -9.06 -6.89
CA MET A 182 7.79 -7.83 -6.36
C MET A 182 6.71 -7.32 -7.30
N SER A 183 5.59 -6.87 -6.74
CA SER A 183 4.52 -6.19 -7.49
C SER A 183 4.23 -4.83 -6.88
N VAL A 184 4.16 -3.80 -7.73
CA VAL A 184 3.90 -2.41 -7.30
C VAL A 184 2.80 -1.81 -8.14
N TRP A 185 1.82 -1.20 -7.46
CA TRP A 185 0.77 -0.38 -8.08
C TRP A 185 0.85 1.05 -7.57
N LEU A 186 1.03 2.02 -8.50
CA LEU A 186 1.13 3.46 -8.22
C LEU A 186 0.09 4.23 -9.03
N TYR A 187 -0.20 5.46 -8.63
CA TYR A 187 -1.02 6.36 -9.43
C TYR A 187 -0.32 6.71 -10.74
N ARG A 188 -1.11 6.67 -11.83
CA ARG A 188 -0.62 6.96 -13.18
C ARG A 188 -0.63 8.46 -13.45
N LYS A 189 0.40 8.91 -14.16
CA LYS A 189 0.47 10.27 -14.68
C LYS A 189 -0.63 10.51 -15.71
N ASN A 190 -1.45 11.51 -15.46
CA ASN A 190 -2.59 11.90 -16.27
C ASN A 190 -2.26 13.09 -17.19
N GLN A 191 -3.28 13.63 -17.87
CA GLN A 191 -3.11 14.84 -18.68
C GLN A 191 -2.77 16.04 -17.79
N PHE A 192 -1.85 16.88 -18.26
CA PHE A 192 -1.31 18.03 -17.53
C PHE A 192 -2.37 18.96 -16.89
N TRP A 193 -3.44 19.27 -17.62
CA TRP A 193 -4.48 20.18 -17.13
C TRP A 193 -5.30 19.59 -15.96
N GLN A 194 -5.56 18.26 -15.99
CA GLN A 194 -6.30 17.58 -14.91
C GLN A 194 -5.43 17.48 -13.64
N GLU A 195 -4.16 17.20 -13.79
CA GLU A 195 -3.21 17.21 -12.66
C GLU A 195 -3.12 18.59 -12.02
N TRP A 196 -3.02 19.63 -12.83
CA TRP A 196 -2.99 21.02 -12.34
C TRP A 196 -4.24 21.41 -11.55
N LEU A 197 -5.44 21.03 -12.01
CA LEU A 197 -6.70 21.28 -11.32
C LEU A 197 -6.78 20.51 -10.00
N ASN A 198 -6.36 19.24 -10.01
CA ASN A 198 -6.32 18.43 -8.80
C ASN A 198 -5.34 19.00 -7.77
N ASP A 199 -4.16 19.41 -8.19
CA ASP A 199 -3.16 20.02 -7.32
C ASP A 199 -3.66 21.34 -6.72
N PHE A 200 -4.38 22.15 -7.50
CA PHE A 200 -5.01 23.37 -7.01
C PHE A 200 -6.08 23.08 -5.95
N ALA A 201 -6.93 22.07 -6.16
CA ALA A 201 -7.90 21.63 -5.16
C ALA A 201 -7.21 21.10 -3.91
N ARG A 202 -6.17 20.26 -4.06
CA ARG A 202 -5.41 19.65 -2.98
C ARG A 202 -4.67 20.65 -2.09
N LYS A 203 -4.13 21.74 -2.65
CA LYS A 203 -3.55 22.84 -1.86
C LYS A 203 -4.51 23.42 -0.80
N ARG A 204 -5.83 23.22 -0.98
CA ARG A 204 -6.85 23.64 -0.02
C ARG A 204 -7.31 22.47 0.86
N THR A 205 -7.56 21.31 0.27
CA THR A 205 -8.12 20.16 0.98
C THR A 205 -7.14 19.60 2.01
N THR A 206 -5.83 19.55 1.70
CA THR A 206 -4.77 19.11 2.63
C THR A 206 -4.60 20.01 3.87
N ARG A 207 -5.19 21.21 3.85
CA ARG A 207 -5.21 22.15 5.00
C ARG A 207 -6.52 22.08 5.79
N MET A 208 -7.50 21.30 5.33
CA MET A 208 -8.77 21.15 6.02
C MET A 208 -8.63 20.20 7.21
N THR A 209 -9.46 20.41 8.23
CA THR A 209 -9.61 19.38 9.27
C THR A 209 -10.24 18.12 8.67
N PRO A 210 -9.91 16.90 9.18
CA PRO A 210 -10.45 15.65 8.67
C PRO A 210 -11.98 15.65 8.55
N ALA A 211 -12.68 16.20 9.56
CA ALA A 211 -14.15 16.28 9.55
C ALA A 211 -14.73 17.21 8.46
N ARG A 212 -14.00 18.30 8.13
CA ARG A 212 -14.40 19.20 7.05
C ARG A 212 -14.16 18.59 5.69
N LEU A 213 -13.01 17.95 5.53
CA LEU A 213 -12.66 17.22 4.30
C LEU A 213 -13.65 16.09 4.04
N GLU A 214 -14.00 15.31 5.07
CA GLU A 214 -14.98 14.22 4.93
C GLU A 214 -16.33 14.72 4.43
N ARG A 215 -16.83 15.83 4.98
CA ARG A 215 -18.11 16.44 4.51
C ARG A 215 -18.03 16.81 3.03
N TRP A 216 -16.89 17.36 2.59
CA TRP A 216 -16.66 17.68 1.19
C TRP A 216 -16.59 16.41 0.31
N CYS A 217 -15.89 15.36 0.76
CA CYS A 217 -15.80 14.08 0.08
C CYS A 217 -17.16 13.37 -0.02
N ARG A 218 -18.04 13.50 0.97
CA ARG A 218 -19.43 12.98 0.90
C ARG A 218 -20.23 13.65 -0.23
N VAL A 219 -20.06 14.95 -0.44
CA VAL A 219 -20.68 15.66 -1.59
C VAL A 219 -20.07 15.13 -2.90
N GLY A 220 -18.75 15.01 -2.98
CA GLY A 220 -18.07 14.43 -4.13
C GLY A 220 -18.52 12.99 -4.44
N ALA A 221 -18.65 12.15 -3.41
CA ALA A 221 -19.14 10.79 -3.53
C ALA A 221 -20.61 10.71 -4.00
N PHE A 222 -21.45 11.65 -3.58
CA PHE A 222 -22.81 11.77 -4.08
C PHE A 222 -22.83 12.09 -5.59
N LEU A 223 -22.08 13.08 -6.01
CA LEU A 223 -21.94 13.47 -7.42
C LEU A 223 -21.32 12.35 -8.26
N GLY A 224 -20.31 11.65 -7.72
CA GLY A 224 -19.68 10.49 -8.33
C GLY A 224 -20.62 9.31 -8.55
N GLY A 225 -21.68 9.18 -7.75
CA GLY A 225 -22.70 8.15 -7.90
C GLY A 225 -23.69 8.39 -9.05
N ILE A 226 -23.73 9.59 -9.62
CA ILE A 226 -24.62 9.93 -10.75
C ILE A 226 -23.87 9.75 -12.06
N PRO A 227 -24.19 8.75 -12.93
CA PRO A 227 -23.35 8.38 -14.08
C PRO A 227 -23.06 9.52 -15.05
N VAL A 228 -24.05 10.39 -15.33
CA VAL A 228 -23.90 11.53 -16.25
C VAL A 228 -23.02 12.62 -15.61
N VAL A 229 -23.26 12.92 -14.34
CA VAL A 229 -22.48 13.92 -13.59
C VAL A 229 -21.04 13.46 -13.41
N ASN A 230 -20.84 12.18 -13.09
CA ASN A 230 -19.52 11.58 -12.93
C ASN A 230 -18.66 11.72 -14.19
N LYS A 231 -19.22 11.42 -15.38
CA LYS A 231 -18.50 11.56 -16.67
C LYS A 231 -17.99 12.98 -16.92
N VAL A 232 -18.72 13.99 -16.46
CA VAL A 232 -18.35 15.40 -16.63
C VAL A 232 -17.43 15.85 -15.48
N ALA A 233 -17.81 15.55 -14.26
CA ALA A 233 -17.07 15.93 -13.05
C ALA A 233 -15.66 15.32 -13.03
N ASN A 234 -15.50 14.06 -13.43
CA ASN A 234 -14.19 13.38 -13.47
C ASN A 234 -13.26 13.86 -14.61
N LYS A 235 -13.71 14.80 -15.43
CA LYS A 235 -12.78 15.57 -16.30
C LYS A 235 -12.04 16.66 -15.54
N VAL A 236 -12.54 17.05 -14.36
CA VAL A 236 -12.04 18.17 -13.55
C VAL A 236 -11.63 17.71 -12.15
N PHE A 237 -12.43 16.87 -11.52
CA PHE A 237 -12.24 16.35 -10.17
C PHE A 237 -12.22 14.83 -10.19
N ASN A 238 -11.49 14.21 -9.26
CA ASN A 238 -11.49 12.77 -9.10
C ASN A 238 -12.52 12.36 -8.03
N PHE A 239 -13.74 12.03 -8.46
CA PHE A 239 -14.76 11.45 -7.60
C PHE A 239 -14.93 9.98 -7.92
N SER A 240 -14.89 9.14 -6.89
CA SER A 240 -15.08 7.70 -7.05
C SER A 240 -16.48 7.40 -7.63
N ALA A 241 -16.54 6.43 -8.53
CA ALA A 241 -17.78 5.86 -9.08
C ALA A 241 -18.14 4.51 -8.43
N HIS A 242 -17.47 4.14 -7.35
CA HIS A 242 -17.68 2.85 -6.69
C HIS A 242 -19.16 2.65 -6.33
N PRO A 243 -19.77 1.46 -6.58
CA PRO A 243 -21.20 1.24 -6.31
C PRO A 243 -21.53 1.35 -4.81
N ASN A 244 -20.64 0.88 -3.94
CA ASN A 244 -20.80 1.01 -2.49
C ASN A 244 -20.53 2.46 -2.06
N TRP A 245 -21.43 3.02 -1.23
CA TRP A 245 -21.34 4.40 -0.75
C TRP A 245 -20.10 4.67 0.10
N GLU A 246 -19.78 3.78 1.04
CA GLU A 246 -18.64 3.99 1.97
C GLU A 246 -17.33 3.91 1.23
N ASN A 247 -17.16 2.94 0.33
CA ASN A 247 -16.00 2.84 -0.52
C ASN A 247 -15.85 4.08 -1.41
N ARG A 248 -16.96 4.60 -1.94
CA ARG A 248 -16.95 5.82 -2.75
C ARG A 248 -16.49 7.05 -1.97
N VAL A 249 -16.92 7.20 -0.72
CA VAL A 249 -16.47 8.27 0.17
C VAL A 249 -14.99 8.08 0.51
N CYS A 250 -14.59 6.85 0.84
CA CYS A 250 -13.21 6.49 1.18
C CYS A 250 -12.26 6.78 0.02
N ASP A 251 -12.56 6.29 -1.19
CA ASP A 251 -11.75 6.54 -2.38
C ASP A 251 -11.65 8.04 -2.70
N THR A 252 -12.77 8.78 -2.57
CA THR A 252 -12.76 10.24 -2.80
C THR A 252 -11.91 10.95 -1.75
N PHE A 253 -11.93 10.49 -0.50
CA PHE A 253 -11.09 11.02 0.57
C PHE A 253 -9.61 10.75 0.31
N ASP A 254 -9.27 9.57 -0.18
CA ASP A 254 -7.92 9.16 -0.55
C ASP A 254 -7.29 10.04 -1.64
N TRP A 255 -8.10 10.58 -2.54
CA TRP A 255 -7.63 11.53 -3.55
C TRP A 255 -7.24 12.89 -2.99
N TYR A 256 -7.86 13.34 -1.89
CA TYR A 256 -7.77 14.73 -1.45
C TYR A 256 -7.14 14.91 -0.05
N ALA A 257 -7.01 13.84 0.73
CA ALA A 257 -6.44 13.90 2.08
C ALA A 257 -4.90 13.90 2.12
N PRO A 258 -4.19 13.08 1.30
CA PRO A 258 -2.75 12.91 1.43
C PRO A 258 -1.99 14.21 1.18
N GLN A 259 -0.98 14.50 2.00
CA GLN A 259 -0.08 15.64 1.80
C GLN A 259 0.71 15.51 0.50
N TYR A 260 1.21 14.31 0.22
CA TYR A 260 1.94 13.97 -1.00
C TYR A 260 1.11 13.05 -1.87
N GLN A 261 1.17 13.24 -3.18
CA GLN A 261 0.55 12.38 -4.17
C GLN A 261 1.28 12.56 -5.50
N TYR A 262 2.13 11.61 -5.82
CA TYR A 262 2.90 11.62 -7.05
C TYR A 262 2.28 10.67 -8.07
N HIS A 263 2.46 11.01 -9.34
CA HIS A 263 1.95 10.23 -10.46
C HIS A 263 3.14 9.76 -11.31
N HIS A 264 3.08 8.52 -11.77
CA HIS A 264 4.19 7.85 -12.41
C HIS A 264 3.80 7.26 -13.77
N THR A 265 4.80 7.02 -14.63
CA THR A 265 4.62 6.32 -15.90
C THR A 265 5.04 4.86 -15.80
N VAL A 266 4.61 4.03 -16.77
CA VAL A 266 5.04 2.63 -16.85
C VAL A 266 6.55 2.55 -17.07
N ASP A 267 7.10 3.39 -17.95
CA ASP A 267 8.53 3.39 -18.26
C ASP A 267 9.39 3.78 -17.06
N GLU A 268 8.96 4.80 -16.31
CA GLU A 268 9.62 5.20 -15.07
C GLU A 268 9.67 4.04 -14.07
N LEU A 269 8.55 3.37 -13.82
CA LEU A 269 8.49 2.25 -12.88
C LEU A 269 9.31 1.05 -13.36
N CYS A 270 9.26 0.71 -14.65
CA CYS A 270 10.11 -0.34 -15.23
C CYS A 270 11.60 -0.01 -15.09
N THR A 271 11.98 1.26 -15.23
CA THR A 271 13.36 1.72 -15.04
C THR A 271 13.81 1.51 -13.58
N TRP A 272 12.93 1.80 -12.60
CA TRP A 272 13.23 1.56 -11.19
C TRP A 272 13.42 0.08 -10.88
N PHE A 273 12.56 -0.79 -11.42
CA PHE A 273 12.70 -2.24 -11.27
C PHE A 273 14.04 -2.74 -11.80
N ARG A 274 14.43 -2.34 -13.03
CA ARG A 274 15.72 -2.74 -13.62
C ARG A 274 16.90 -2.24 -12.78
N ALA A 275 16.87 -0.97 -12.36
CA ALA A 275 17.91 -0.39 -11.53
C ALA A 275 18.05 -1.09 -10.16
N ALA A 276 16.95 -1.64 -9.62
CA ALA A 276 16.94 -2.40 -8.38
C ALA A 276 17.28 -3.90 -8.57
N GLY A 277 17.71 -4.33 -9.77
CA GLY A 277 18.13 -5.71 -10.06
C GLY A 277 16.95 -6.67 -10.26
N PHE A 278 15.88 -6.22 -10.92
CA PHE A 278 14.77 -7.09 -11.34
C PHE A 278 14.77 -7.29 -12.85
N ASP A 279 14.46 -8.50 -13.26
CA ASP A 279 14.20 -8.89 -14.65
C ASP A 279 12.77 -9.41 -14.85
N LYS A 280 12.49 -9.99 -16.04
CA LYS A 280 11.18 -10.56 -16.40
C LYS A 280 10.00 -9.66 -16.04
N LEU A 281 10.16 -8.37 -16.31
CA LEU A 281 9.15 -7.38 -15.98
C LEU A 281 7.85 -7.65 -16.75
N GLN A 282 6.75 -7.64 -16.03
CA GLN A 282 5.40 -7.74 -16.57
C GLN A 282 4.63 -6.47 -16.21
N VAL A 283 4.18 -5.76 -17.25
CA VAL A 283 3.24 -4.66 -17.09
C VAL A 283 1.84 -5.26 -17.02
N LEU A 284 1.14 -5.03 -15.92
CA LEU A 284 -0.18 -5.59 -15.66
C LEU A 284 -1.24 -4.51 -15.96
N PRO A 285 -1.92 -4.58 -17.12
CA PRO A 285 -2.96 -3.60 -17.45
C PRO A 285 -4.20 -3.80 -16.56
N PRO A 286 -5.03 -2.76 -16.41
CA PRO A 286 -6.31 -2.90 -15.73
C PRO A 286 -7.17 -4.01 -16.32
N GLU A 287 -7.92 -4.71 -15.47
CA GLU A 287 -8.76 -5.85 -15.87
C GLU A 287 -9.75 -5.51 -17.00
N LYS A 288 -10.12 -6.54 -17.78
CA LYS A 288 -11.20 -6.56 -18.79
C LYS A 288 -10.96 -5.76 -20.07
N GLN A 289 -9.72 -5.63 -20.54
CA GLN A 289 -9.45 -4.84 -21.73
C GLN A 289 -8.70 -5.62 -22.81
N GLY A 290 -9.11 -5.45 -24.07
CA GLY A 290 -8.55 -6.15 -25.22
C GLY A 290 -7.08 -5.80 -25.51
N SER A 291 -6.46 -6.56 -26.43
CA SER A 291 -5.03 -6.44 -26.79
C SER A 291 -4.61 -5.04 -27.25
N PHE A 292 -5.48 -4.31 -27.93
CA PHE A 292 -5.22 -2.93 -28.35
C PHE A 292 -5.08 -1.98 -27.15
N TYR A 293 -5.96 -2.08 -26.16
CA TYR A 293 -5.88 -1.26 -24.94
C TYR A 293 -4.61 -1.58 -24.15
N ARG A 294 -4.25 -2.85 -24.03
CA ARG A 294 -3.00 -3.28 -23.40
C ARG A 294 -1.80 -2.64 -24.10
N TRP A 295 -1.75 -2.69 -25.42
CA TRP A 295 -0.69 -2.08 -26.23
C TRP A 295 -0.57 -0.57 -26.00
N VAL A 296 -1.70 0.13 -25.92
CA VAL A 296 -1.75 1.59 -25.66
C VAL A 296 -1.36 1.90 -24.22
N TYR A 297 -1.79 1.07 -23.28
CA TYR A 297 -1.47 1.20 -21.84
C TYR A 297 0.03 1.05 -21.58
N GLU A 298 0.66 0.03 -22.14
CA GLU A 298 2.08 -0.26 -21.99
C GLU A 298 2.98 0.87 -22.55
N ARG A 299 2.45 1.68 -23.45
CA ARG A 299 3.15 2.83 -24.07
C ARG A 299 2.78 4.18 -23.45
N ASP A 300 2.13 4.19 -22.31
CA ASP A 300 1.69 5.41 -21.62
C ASP A 300 0.83 6.37 -22.48
N LEU A 301 0.13 5.84 -23.48
CA LEU A 301 -0.71 6.61 -24.40
C LEU A 301 -2.15 6.79 -23.91
N LEU A 302 -2.55 6.11 -22.83
CA LEU A 302 -3.88 6.19 -22.24
C LEU A 302 -3.85 6.74 -20.83
N ILE A 303 -4.90 7.45 -20.49
CA ILE A 303 -5.25 7.83 -19.12
C ILE A 303 -5.78 6.59 -18.42
N GLY A 304 -5.23 6.26 -17.26
CA GLY A 304 -5.65 5.14 -16.42
C GLY A 304 -5.50 5.46 -14.95
N SER A 305 -6.12 4.67 -14.09
CA SER A 305 -6.08 4.89 -12.64
C SER A 305 -4.73 4.58 -12.00
N GLY A 306 -3.91 3.72 -12.61
CA GLY A 306 -2.63 3.34 -12.04
C GLY A 306 -1.68 2.71 -13.04
N VAL A 307 -0.40 2.68 -12.67
CA VAL A 307 0.66 1.87 -13.30
C VAL A 307 0.93 0.67 -12.43
N ASN A 308 1.11 -0.48 -13.04
CA ASN A 308 1.20 -1.75 -12.34
C ASN A 308 2.28 -2.62 -12.99
N VAL A 309 3.33 -2.93 -12.23
CA VAL A 309 4.47 -3.72 -12.71
C VAL A 309 4.82 -4.79 -11.70
N GLN A 310 5.06 -5.99 -12.21
CA GLN A 310 5.68 -7.10 -11.48
C GLN A 310 7.06 -7.40 -12.07
N GLY A 311 8.02 -7.79 -11.23
CA GLY A 311 9.35 -8.24 -11.65
C GLY A 311 9.89 -9.34 -10.76
N THR A 312 10.87 -10.08 -11.28
CA THR A 312 11.63 -11.11 -10.54
C THR A 312 13.02 -10.59 -10.21
N LYS A 313 13.43 -10.71 -8.95
CA LYS A 313 14.77 -10.30 -8.47
C LYS A 313 15.84 -11.22 -9.05
N ILE A 314 16.92 -10.64 -9.62
CA ILE A 314 18.08 -11.39 -10.12
C ILE A 314 18.92 -11.92 -8.97
#